data_f180cd41822ef6c17df05b5a33416763
#
_entry.id   f180cd41822ef6c17df05b5a33416763
#
_cell.length_a   1.000
_cell.length_b   1.000
_cell.length_c   1.000
_cell.angle_alpha   90.00
_cell.angle_beta   90.00
_cell.angle_gamma   90.00
#
_symmetry.space_group_name_H-M   'P 1'
#
loop_
_entity.id
_entity.type
_entity.pdbx_description
1 polymer ?
#
loop_
_entity_poly.entity_id
_entity_poly.type
_entity_poly.pdbx_seq_one_letter_code
_entity_poly.pdbx_strand_id
1 'polypeptide(L)'
;MAVVIASNIRKELSGAVLFDGISFSVERRDRVALSGPNGAGKTTLLRILAGETEKHGGELAFQKGTRVALHDQRPPLERDLSLREYVISGAGDLVALEEELASLEQAMAGGAHDQTTMNRYSEAQARLEHAGGYGWRDHATAVLRGLGFAEGDLDRPLRTFSGGELTRASLARALGGDPDLLLLDEPTNHLDVASLEWLERELQSLDAAVILVAHDRWFLEAVTTATLEVSAGRGTFVPGPWHLWRREKAARMLNAQKEVARVQADIVRLERFVERFRAKKEKAKQAQAKLTQIGRLEKERQDASAEVALLSRKQRSLGFEFLKPARSGRIVVEADGLTVQIGDRVLLREASFALERGEHVALVGPNGSGKTTLLETLLGRRGEPAAGRSHLGHGVQAAYFSQQEMELDTRGSVLQCVQTMTGLSRPDSQSLLGKFLFSGWDEHEKQVAVLSGGERRRLALAVTVASGANFLVLDEPTNHLDLESREALEAALDAFPGTVLLVSHDRA
;
A
#
# COMPACT_ATOMS: atom_id res chain seq x y z
N MET A 1 -9.00 -25.24 11.59
CA MET A 1 -8.54 -24.84 12.95
C MET A 1 -7.90 -23.47 12.85
N ALA A 2 -8.23 -22.60 13.81
CA ALA A 2 -7.64 -21.26 13.80
C ALA A 2 -6.13 -21.30 14.05
N VAL A 3 -5.38 -20.66 13.17
CA VAL A 3 -3.93 -20.47 13.27
C VAL A 3 -3.60 -19.37 14.27
N VAL A 4 -4.43 -18.31 14.27
CA VAL A 4 -4.32 -17.19 15.21
C VAL A 4 -5.71 -16.73 15.66
N ILE A 5 -5.84 -16.45 16.96
CA ILE A 5 -7.03 -15.85 17.57
C ILE A 5 -6.58 -14.60 18.32
N ALA A 6 -7.15 -13.47 17.96
CA ALA A 6 -6.98 -12.19 18.62
C ALA A 6 -8.27 -11.78 19.32
N SER A 7 -8.20 -11.44 20.61
CA SER A 7 -9.36 -11.05 21.43
C SER A 7 -9.10 -9.71 22.11
N ASN A 8 -9.89 -8.70 21.78
CA ASN A 8 -9.87 -7.36 22.38
C ASN A 8 -8.47 -6.71 22.38
N ILE A 9 -7.72 -6.86 21.31
CA ILE A 9 -6.37 -6.30 21.19
C ILE A 9 -6.44 -4.77 21.30
N ARG A 10 -5.62 -4.22 22.20
CA ARG A 10 -5.47 -2.80 22.47
C ARG A 10 -4.01 -2.36 22.26
N LYS A 11 -3.84 -1.19 21.66
CA LYS A 11 -2.54 -0.54 21.46
C LYS A 11 -2.66 0.97 21.64
N GLU A 12 -1.68 1.53 22.34
CA GLU A 12 -1.49 2.97 22.48
C GLU A 12 -0.14 3.37 21.86
N LEU A 13 -0.08 4.55 21.29
CA LEU A 13 1.14 5.16 20.72
C LEU A 13 1.27 6.58 21.28
N SER A 14 2.39 6.86 21.95
CA SER A 14 2.67 8.19 22.53
C SER A 14 1.52 8.73 23.39
N GLY A 15 0.83 7.85 24.14
CA GLY A 15 -0.28 8.23 25.02
C GLY A 15 -1.65 8.35 24.34
N ALA A 16 -1.72 8.20 23.00
CA ALA A 16 -2.98 8.16 22.27
C ALA A 16 -3.39 6.71 21.95
N VAL A 17 -4.68 6.38 22.09
CA VAL A 17 -5.22 5.08 21.72
C VAL A 17 -5.22 4.94 20.20
N LEU A 18 -4.44 3.99 19.68
CA LEU A 18 -4.39 3.67 18.26
C LEU A 18 -5.58 2.78 17.87
N PHE A 19 -5.81 1.71 18.65
CA PHE A 19 -6.99 0.86 18.55
C PHE A 19 -7.30 0.19 19.90
N ASP A 20 -8.58 -0.14 20.10
CA ASP A 20 -9.10 -0.77 21.29
C ASP A 20 -10.23 -1.74 20.95
N GLY A 21 -10.04 -3.01 21.32
CA GLY A 21 -11.04 -4.05 21.13
C GLY A 21 -11.04 -4.71 19.74
N ILE A 22 -9.89 -4.80 19.04
CA ILE A 22 -9.79 -5.57 17.79
C ILE A 22 -9.85 -7.06 18.12
N SER A 23 -10.86 -7.77 17.56
CA SER A 23 -11.06 -9.19 17.74
C SER A 23 -11.29 -9.86 16.39
N PHE A 24 -10.57 -10.95 16.11
CA PHE A 24 -10.71 -11.76 14.90
C PHE A 24 -10.06 -13.14 15.10
N SER A 25 -10.40 -14.06 14.20
CA SER A 25 -9.73 -15.35 14.08
C SER A 25 -9.39 -15.61 12.62
N VAL A 26 -8.25 -16.25 12.39
CA VAL A 26 -7.81 -16.61 11.03
C VAL A 26 -7.49 -18.09 11.02
N GLU A 27 -8.09 -18.80 10.09
CA GLU A 27 -7.88 -20.22 9.86
C GLU A 27 -6.81 -20.46 8.78
N ARG A 28 -6.34 -21.70 8.70
CA ARG A 28 -5.43 -22.12 7.64
C ARG A 28 -6.09 -21.89 6.27
N ARG A 29 -5.32 -21.37 5.30
CA ARG A 29 -5.79 -20.97 3.97
C ARG A 29 -6.71 -19.74 3.93
N ASP A 30 -6.96 -19.08 5.05
CA ASP A 30 -7.58 -17.77 4.99
C ASP A 30 -6.60 -16.74 4.43
N ARG A 31 -7.11 -15.83 3.60
CA ARG A 31 -6.39 -14.67 3.07
C ARG A 31 -7.15 -13.41 3.45
N VAL A 32 -6.67 -12.80 4.52
CA VAL A 32 -7.35 -11.66 5.14
C VAL A 32 -6.73 -10.35 4.69
N ALA A 33 -7.48 -9.53 3.96
CA ALA A 33 -7.08 -8.15 3.70
C ALA A 33 -7.23 -7.31 4.97
N LEU A 34 -6.18 -6.64 5.39
CA LEU A 34 -6.22 -5.65 6.46
C LEU A 34 -6.43 -4.26 5.87
N SER A 35 -7.66 -3.76 5.94
CA SER A 35 -8.08 -2.48 5.36
C SER A 35 -8.23 -1.40 6.43
N GLY A 36 -8.10 -0.16 6.02
CA GLY A 36 -8.30 1.01 6.89
C GLY A 36 -7.47 2.20 6.44
N PRO A 37 -7.78 3.41 6.95
CA PRO A 37 -7.08 4.62 6.60
C PRO A 37 -5.59 4.57 6.98
N ASN A 38 -4.78 5.42 6.33
CA ASN A 38 -3.40 5.60 6.72
C ASN A 38 -3.33 6.09 8.17
N GLY A 39 -2.41 5.50 8.95
CA GLY A 39 -2.32 5.77 10.38
C GLY A 39 -3.33 5.00 11.27
N ALA A 40 -4.19 4.14 10.72
CA ALA A 40 -5.11 3.29 11.51
C ALA A 40 -4.41 2.21 12.35
N GLY A 41 -3.10 2.01 12.14
CA GLY A 41 -2.32 1.02 12.88
C GLY A 41 -2.21 -0.34 12.19
N LYS A 42 -2.43 -0.43 10.87
CA LYS A 42 -2.32 -1.69 10.10
C LYS A 42 -0.96 -2.35 10.28
N THR A 43 0.12 -1.64 9.97
CA THR A 43 1.51 -2.10 10.18
C THR A 43 1.79 -2.46 11.65
N THR A 44 1.26 -1.67 12.59
CA THR A 44 1.41 -1.94 14.03
C THR A 44 0.72 -3.25 14.42
N LEU A 45 -0.47 -3.52 13.87
CA LEU A 45 -1.18 -4.77 14.12
C LEU A 45 -0.40 -5.97 13.55
N LEU A 46 0.14 -5.87 12.32
CA LEU A 46 1.00 -6.91 11.76
C LEU A 46 2.23 -7.18 12.64
N ARG A 47 2.90 -6.13 13.14
CA ARG A 47 4.06 -6.28 14.05
C ARG A 47 3.69 -6.86 15.41
N ILE A 48 2.48 -6.60 15.93
CA ILE A 48 1.99 -7.26 17.15
C ILE A 48 1.79 -8.74 16.89
N LEU A 49 1.21 -9.13 15.76
CA LEU A 49 1.04 -10.52 15.36
C LEU A 49 2.37 -11.24 15.14
N ALA A 50 3.39 -10.54 14.64
CA ALA A 50 4.74 -11.06 14.49
C ALA A 50 5.54 -11.12 15.81
N GLY A 51 5.00 -10.57 16.91
CA GLY A 51 5.71 -10.49 18.20
C GLY A 51 6.80 -9.42 18.27
N GLU A 52 6.92 -8.55 17.26
CA GLU A 52 7.90 -7.45 17.23
C GLU A 52 7.48 -6.23 18.04
N THR A 53 6.19 -6.12 18.35
CA THR A 53 5.64 -4.99 19.08
C THR A 53 4.68 -5.51 20.16
N GLU A 54 4.83 -5.02 21.38
CA GLU A 54 3.96 -5.40 22.49
C GLU A 54 2.57 -4.78 22.33
N LYS A 55 1.54 -5.55 22.66
CA LYS A 55 0.17 -5.08 22.86
C LYS A 55 0.01 -4.49 24.27
N HIS A 56 -0.90 -3.52 24.43
CA HIS A 56 -1.18 -2.93 25.75
C HIS A 56 -2.42 -3.55 26.42
N GLY A 57 -3.14 -4.44 25.72
CA GLY A 57 -4.30 -5.17 26.26
C GLY A 57 -4.80 -6.24 25.31
N GLY A 58 -5.73 -7.04 25.78
CA GLY A 58 -6.31 -8.16 25.04
C GLY A 58 -5.44 -9.41 25.04
N GLU A 59 -5.92 -10.45 24.37
CA GLU A 59 -5.27 -11.76 24.28
C GLU A 59 -4.95 -12.10 22.82
N LEU A 60 -3.79 -12.73 22.63
CA LEU A 60 -3.35 -13.25 21.34
C LEU A 60 -2.89 -14.67 21.53
N ALA A 61 -3.53 -15.60 20.85
CA ALA A 61 -3.24 -17.02 20.93
C ALA A 61 -2.91 -17.56 19.52
N PHE A 62 -1.84 -18.34 19.43
CA PHE A 62 -1.45 -19.05 18.22
C PHE A 62 -1.63 -20.57 18.43
N GLN A 63 -1.87 -21.29 17.35
CA GLN A 63 -1.76 -22.73 17.35
C GLN A 63 -0.33 -23.11 17.78
N LYS A 64 -0.20 -24.21 18.54
CA LYS A 64 1.12 -24.65 19.01
C LYS A 64 2.07 -24.94 17.84
N GLY A 65 3.24 -24.33 17.86
CA GLY A 65 4.26 -24.53 16.82
C GLY A 65 4.06 -23.66 15.56
N THR A 66 3.13 -22.68 15.57
CA THR A 66 2.94 -21.78 14.43
C THR A 66 4.18 -20.99 14.12
N ARG A 67 4.67 -21.11 12.88
CA ARG A 67 5.75 -20.29 12.32
C ARG A 67 5.15 -19.04 11.70
N VAL A 68 5.53 -17.87 12.22
CA VAL A 68 5.07 -16.57 11.73
C VAL A 68 6.16 -15.90 10.94
N ALA A 69 5.88 -15.50 9.71
CA ALA A 69 6.77 -14.69 8.89
C ALA A 69 6.15 -13.31 8.64
N LEU A 70 6.97 -12.27 8.78
CA LEU A 70 6.59 -10.88 8.48
C LEU A 70 7.45 -10.35 7.34
N HIS A 71 6.79 -9.83 6.31
CA HIS A 71 7.37 -8.91 5.35
C HIS A 71 6.88 -7.51 5.66
N ASP A 72 7.79 -6.60 5.99
CA ASP A 72 7.50 -5.18 6.14
C ASP A 72 8.42 -4.33 5.24
N GLN A 73 8.15 -3.03 5.19
CA GLN A 73 8.88 -2.11 4.30
C GLN A 73 10.30 -1.76 4.77
N ARG A 74 10.76 -2.30 5.90
CA ARG A 74 12.10 -2.02 6.41
C ARG A 74 13.14 -2.79 5.59
N PRO A 75 14.21 -2.11 5.16
CA PRO A 75 15.28 -2.82 4.46
C PRO A 75 15.99 -3.80 5.38
N PRO A 76 16.50 -4.91 4.84
CA PRO A 76 17.31 -5.88 5.59
C PRO A 76 18.47 -5.21 6.33
N LEU A 77 18.75 -5.68 7.55
CA LEU A 77 19.87 -5.19 8.35
C LEU A 77 21.18 -5.92 7.96
N GLU A 78 21.07 -7.20 7.62
CA GLU A 78 22.20 -8.08 7.25
C GLU A 78 22.65 -7.81 5.80
N ARG A 79 23.42 -6.75 5.60
CA ARG A 79 23.84 -6.28 4.27
C ARG A 79 24.97 -7.10 3.63
N ASP A 80 25.70 -7.86 4.38
CA ASP A 80 26.86 -8.63 3.91
C ASP A 80 26.50 -10.04 3.43
N LEU A 81 25.31 -10.55 3.82
CA LEU A 81 24.81 -11.82 3.31
C LEU A 81 24.55 -11.76 1.81
N SER A 82 24.77 -12.87 1.12
CA SER A 82 24.25 -13.05 -0.24
C SER A 82 22.73 -13.13 -0.23
N LEU A 83 22.11 -12.88 -1.39
CA LEU A 83 20.66 -12.96 -1.52
C LEU A 83 20.14 -14.35 -1.12
N ARG A 84 20.82 -15.41 -1.53
CA ARG A 84 20.49 -16.80 -1.19
C ARG A 84 20.54 -17.04 0.31
N GLU A 85 21.66 -16.68 0.96
CA GLU A 85 21.82 -16.84 2.41
C GLU A 85 20.76 -16.07 3.19
N TYR A 86 20.45 -14.85 2.75
CA TYR A 86 19.42 -14.03 3.38
C TYR A 86 18.03 -14.66 3.28
N VAL A 87 17.66 -15.22 2.13
CA VAL A 87 16.35 -15.89 1.99
C VAL A 87 16.30 -17.16 2.82
N ILE A 88 17.37 -17.96 2.81
CA ILE A 88 17.52 -19.17 3.63
C ILE A 88 17.45 -18.85 5.13
N SER A 89 17.96 -17.69 5.58
CA SER A 89 17.86 -17.29 6.99
C SER A 89 16.41 -17.10 7.48
N GLY A 90 15.46 -16.94 6.57
CA GLY A 90 14.03 -16.91 6.90
C GLY A 90 13.47 -18.27 7.34
N ALA A 91 14.15 -19.35 6.98
CA ALA A 91 13.82 -20.73 7.35
C ALA A 91 14.79 -21.28 8.41
N GLY A 92 15.22 -20.44 9.36
CA GLY A 92 16.23 -20.81 10.36
C GLY A 92 15.92 -22.10 11.12
N ASP A 93 14.65 -22.37 11.41
CA ASP A 93 14.22 -23.61 12.05
C ASP A 93 14.47 -24.85 11.17
N LEU A 94 14.32 -24.72 9.84
CA LEU A 94 14.58 -25.81 8.90
C LEU A 94 16.09 -26.03 8.73
N VAL A 95 16.85 -24.95 8.69
CA VAL A 95 18.34 -25.03 8.68
C VAL A 95 18.86 -25.72 9.92
N ALA A 96 18.39 -25.31 11.11
CA ALA A 96 18.79 -25.95 12.37
C ALA A 96 18.40 -27.44 12.42
N LEU A 97 17.24 -27.77 11.82
CA LEU A 97 16.76 -29.15 11.75
C LEU A 97 17.59 -30.00 10.80
N GLU A 98 18.03 -29.47 9.66
CA GLU A 98 19.00 -30.16 8.76
C GLU A 98 20.35 -30.38 9.43
N GLU A 99 20.82 -29.36 10.18
CA GLU A 99 22.08 -29.47 10.94
C GLU A 99 21.95 -30.52 12.06
N GLU A 100 20.82 -30.57 12.77
CA GLU A 100 20.57 -31.62 13.77
C GLU A 100 20.55 -33.00 13.14
N LEU A 101 19.90 -33.20 11.99
CA LEU A 101 19.87 -34.46 11.26
C LEU A 101 21.27 -34.89 10.82
N ALA A 102 22.04 -33.97 10.22
CA ALA A 102 23.40 -34.25 9.80
C ALA A 102 24.30 -34.64 10.98
N SER A 103 24.16 -33.99 12.14
CA SER A 103 24.89 -34.32 13.38
C SER A 103 24.53 -35.71 13.91
N LEU A 104 23.22 -36.04 13.89
CA LEU A 104 22.75 -37.37 14.32
C LEU A 104 23.19 -38.48 13.36
N GLU A 105 23.20 -38.22 12.05
CA GLU A 105 23.75 -39.16 11.04
C GLU A 105 25.23 -39.42 11.25
N GLN A 106 26.04 -38.37 11.53
CA GLN A 106 27.44 -38.53 11.86
C GLN A 106 27.66 -39.35 13.16
N ALA A 107 26.83 -39.06 14.19
CA ALA A 107 26.92 -39.82 15.45
C ALA A 107 26.60 -41.31 15.25
N MET A 108 25.55 -41.60 14.45
CA MET A 108 25.21 -42.99 14.09
C MET A 108 26.27 -43.66 13.23
N ALA A 109 26.89 -42.99 12.28
CA ALA A 109 28.03 -43.49 11.51
C ALA A 109 29.25 -43.77 12.40
N GLY A 110 29.39 -43.02 13.51
CA GLY A 110 30.40 -43.25 14.56
C GLY A 110 30.05 -44.34 15.57
N GLY A 111 28.91 -45.03 15.41
CA GLY A 111 28.51 -46.16 16.26
C GLY A 111 27.49 -45.84 17.36
N ALA A 112 26.94 -44.62 17.41
CA ALA A 112 25.91 -44.25 18.37
C ALA A 112 24.53 -44.75 17.90
N HIS A 113 24.21 -46.02 18.14
CA HIS A 113 22.94 -46.64 17.80
C HIS A 113 22.03 -46.86 19.02
N ASP A 114 22.15 -46.02 20.03
CA ASP A 114 21.25 -46.06 21.19
C ASP A 114 19.84 -45.57 20.83
N GLN A 115 18.85 -46.05 21.59
CA GLN A 115 17.45 -45.78 21.33
C GLN A 115 17.13 -44.26 21.37
N THR A 116 17.84 -43.48 22.16
CA THR A 116 17.65 -42.04 22.31
C THR A 116 18.06 -41.32 21.02
N THR A 117 19.24 -41.66 20.45
CA THR A 117 19.74 -41.12 19.20
C THR A 117 18.81 -41.46 18.05
N MET A 118 18.34 -42.72 17.97
CA MET A 118 17.38 -43.14 16.93
C MET A 118 16.03 -42.45 17.04
N ASN A 119 15.53 -42.27 18.26
CA ASN A 119 14.25 -41.54 18.45
C ASN A 119 14.39 -40.07 18.03
N ARG A 120 15.47 -39.41 18.43
CA ARG A 120 15.72 -38.00 18.01
C ARG A 120 15.84 -37.87 16.51
N TYR A 121 16.53 -38.78 15.85
CA TYR A 121 16.66 -38.80 14.38
C TYR A 121 15.27 -38.94 13.73
N SER A 122 14.47 -39.92 14.19
CA SER A 122 13.12 -40.13 13.64
C SER A 122 12.19 -38.94 13.85
N GLU A 123 12.28 -38.31 15.04
CA GLU A 123 11.51 -37.10 15.33
C GLU A 123 11.92 -35.91 14.46
N ALA A 124 13.24 -35.70 14.31
CA ALA A 124 13.78 -34.64 13.47
C ALA A 124 13.43 -34.86 11.98
N GLN A 125 13.58 -36.13 11.51
CA GLN A 125 13.19 -36.47 10.14
C GLN A 125 11.69 -36.26 9.88
N ALA A 126 10.83 -36.71 10.78
CA ALA A 126 9.38 -36.51 10.65
C ALA A 126 9.01 -35.02 10.64
N ARG A 127 9.70 -34.20 11.43
CA ARG A 127 9.52 -32.74 11.42
C ARG A 127 9.94 -32.11 10.10
N LEU A 128 11.08 -32.54 9.54
CA LEU A 128 11.55 -32.06 8.24
C LEU A 128 10.61 -32.49 7.11
N GLU A 129 10.16 -33.74 7.10
CA GLU A 129 9.19 -34.25 6.12
C GLU A 129 7.85 -33.51 6.19
N HIS A 130 7.37 -33.21 7.41
CA HIS A 130 6.14 -32.44 7.62
C HIS A 130 6.28 -30.97 7.11
N ALA A 131 7.48 -30.42 7.12
CA ALA A 131 7.81 -29.10 6.62
C ALA A 131 8.21 -29.06 5.12
N GLY A 132 7.82 -30.10 4.35
CA GLY A 132 8.10 -30.19 2.90
C GLY A 132 9.39 -30.91 2.53
N GLY A 133 10.07 -31.52 3.49
CA GLY A 133 11.31 -32.28 3.25
C GLY A 133 12.46 -31.40 2.78
N TYR A 134 13.38 -31.94 2.01
CA TYR A 134 14.53 -31.22 1.45
C TYR A 134 14.17 -30.26 0.29
N GLY A 135 12.92 -30.26 -0.17
CA GLY A 135 12.45 -29.42 -1.29
C GLY A 135 12.31 -27.94 -0.95
N TRP A 136 12.37 -27.55 0.33
CA TRP A 136 12.19 -26.15 0.72
C TRP A 136 13.26 -25.21 0.13
N ARG A 137 14.50 -25.68 -0.09
CA ARG A 137 15.56 -24.88 -0.74
C ARG A 137 15.26 -24.61 -2.21
N ASP A 138 14.68 -25.59 -2.90
CA ASP A 138 14.23 -25.45 -4.28
C ASP A 138 13.05 -24.49 -4.35
N HIS A 139 12.12 -24.57 -3.39
CA HIS A 139 11.04 -23.62 -3.24
C HIS A 139 11.56 -22.20 -3.01
N ALA A 140 12.49 -21.99 -2.08
CA ALA A 140 13.10 -20.67 -1.85
C ALA A 140 13.76 -20.10 -3.13
N THR A 141 14.39 -20.96 -3.94
CA THR A 141 14.96 -20.58 -5.24
C THR A 141 13.87 -20.24 -6.25
N ALA A 142 12.77 -20.99 -6.29
CA ALA A 142 11.62 -20.72 -7.15
C ALA A 142 10.96 -19.39 -6.79
N VAL A 143 10.83 -19.08 -5.49
CA VAL A 143 10.34 -17.79 -4.97
C VAL A 143 11.21 -16.64 -5.48
N LEU A 144 12.53 -16.76 -5.41
CA LEU A 144 13.45 -15.73 -5.92
C LEU A 144 13.27 -15.47 -7.41
N ARG A 145 13.17 -16.52 -8.22
CA ARG A 145 12.92 -16.42 -9.67
C ARG A 145 11.55 -15.80 -9.96
N GLY A 146 10.52 -16.20 -9.22
CA GLY A 146 9.17 -15.65 -9.35
C GLY A 146 9.10 -14.16 -9.03
N LEU A 147 9.92 -13.67 -8.11
CA LEU A 147 10.06 -12.26 -7.78
C LEU A 147 11.04 -11.50 -8.70
N GLY A 148 11.46 -12.12 -9.82
CA GLY A 148 12.23 -11.48 -10.88
C GLY A 148 13.73 -11.36 -10.59
N PHE A 149 14.31 -12.17 -9.72
CA PHE A 149 15.77 -12.29 -9.55
C PHE A 149 16.35 -13.27 -10.56
N ALA A 150 17.47 -12.88 -11.18
CA ALA A 150 18.21 -13.75 -12.07
C ALA A 150 19.13 -14.71 -11.29
N GLU A 151 19.54 -15.82 -11.93
CA GLU A 151 20.46 -16.79 -11.31
C GLU A 151 21.76 -16.13 -10.84
N GLY A 152 22.29 -15.17 -11.61
CA GLY A 152 23.49 -14.42 -11.23
C GLY A 152 23.34 -13.47 -10.05
N ASP A 153 22.11 -13.20 -9.59
CA ASP A 153 21.86 -12.35 -8.43
C ASP A 153 21.94 -13.12 -7.11
N LEU A 154 21.80 -14.45 -7.15
CA LEU A 154 21.64 -15.28 -5.96
C LEU A 154 22.84 -15.21 -5.00
N ASP A 155 24.03 -15.08 -5.53
CA ASP A 155 25.28 -15.05 -4.76
C ASP A 155 25.82 -13.61 -4.56
N ARG A 156 25.08 -12.59 -5.04
CA ARG A 156 25.41 -11.17 -4.82
C ARG A 156 25.10 -10.75 -3.37
N PRO A 157 26.01 -9.99 -2.73
CA PRO A 157 25.75 -9.47 -1.38
C PRO A 157 24.68 -8.37 -1.40
N LEU A 158 23.81 -8.35 -0.39
CA LEU A 158 22.66 -7.43 -0.30
C LEU A 158 23.05 -5.94 -0.36
N ARG A 159 24.26 -5.57 0.03
CA ARG A 159 24.73 -4.19 -0.07
C ARG A 159 24.78 -3.65 -1.50
N THR A 160 24.77 -4.53 -2.51
CA THR A 160 24.81 -4.16 -3.94
C THR A 160 23.44 -3.97 -4.56
N PHE A 161 22.38 -4.26 -3.81
CA PHE A 161 21.00 -4.17 -4.29
C PHE A 161 20.40 -2.80 -4.04
N SER A 162 19.54 -2.37 -4.95
CA SER A 162 18.69 -1.20 -4.79
C SER A 162 17.63 -1.38 -3.70
N GLY A 163 17.03 -0.29 -3.24
CA GLY A 163 15.96 -0.35 -2.23
C GLY A 163 14.78 -1.25 -2.64
N GLY A 164 14.36 -1.17 -3.90
CA GLY A 164 13.28 -2.03 -4.42
C GLY A 164 13.67 -3.50 -4.50
N GLU A 165 14.91 -3.82 -4.89
CA GLU A 165 15.41 -5.20 -4.86
C GLU A 165 15.50 -5.75 -3.43
N LEU A 166 15.89 -4.93 -2.46
CA LEU A 166 15.92 -5.31 -1.05
C LEU A 166 14.52 -5.58 -0.48
N THR A 167 13.51 -4.81 -0.90
CA THR A 167 12.12 -5.06 -0.52
C THR A 167 11.65 -6.40 -1.09
N ARG A 168 11.96 -6.70 -2.36
CA ARG A 168 11.66 -8.01 -2.98
C ARG A 168 12.42 -9.16 -2.31
N ALA A 169 13.68 -8.95 -1.91
CA ALA A 169 14.45 -9.94 -1.15
C ALA A 169 13.81 -10.23 0.22
N SER A 170 13.31 -9.19 0.93
CA SER A 170 12.56 -9.36 2.18
C SER A 170 11.28 -10.17 1.98
N LEU A 171 10.55 -9.93 0.87
CA LEU A 171 9.38 -10.72 0.51
C LEU A 171 9.75 -12.18 0.21
N ALA A 172 10.84 -12.40 -0.54
CA ALA A 172 11.35 -13.74 -0.81
C ALA A 172 11.71 -14.50 0.48
N ARG A 173 12.34 -13.83 1.44
CA ARG A 173 12.65 -14.41 2.75
C ARG A 173 11.42 -14.85 3.52
N ALA A 174 10.37 -14.02 3.50
CA ALA A 174 9.11 -14.32 4.20
C ALA A 174 8.34 -15.49 3.56
N LEU A 175 8.34 -15.60 2.23
CA LEU A 175 7.69 -16.66 1.49
C LEU A 175 8.50 -17.98 1.52
N GLY A 176 9.82 -17.88 1.38
CA GLY A 176 10.71 -19.05 1.29
C GLY A 176 10.87 -19.86 2.59
N GLY A 177 10.42 -19.30 3.73
CA GLY A 177 10.46 -19.94 5.04
C GLY A 177 9.35 -20.95 5.32
N ASP A 178 8.43 -21.17 4.39
CA ASP A 178 7.23 -22.01 4.55
C ASP A 178 6.47 -21.73 5.86
N PRO A 179 5.96 -20.50 6.07
CA PRO A 179 5.29 -20.11 7.31
C PRO A 179 3.89 -20.72 7.42
N ASP A 180 3.37 -20.89 8.65
CA ASP A 180 1.98 -21.21 8.91
C ASP A 180 1.09 -19.95 8.93
N LEU A 181 1.69 -18.80 9.28
CA LEU A 181 1.07 -17.48 9.22
C LEU A 181 2.01 -16.50 8.51
N LEU A 182 1.60 -16.00 7.36
CA LEU A 182 2.32 -15.02 6.57
C LEU A 182 1.69 -13.64 6.73
N LEU A 183 2.49 -12.67 7.15
CA LEU A 183 2.09 -11.28 7.36
C LEU A 183 2.77 -10.40 6.32
N LEU A 184 2.00 -9.69 5.49
CA LEU A 184 2.51 -8.90 4.37
C LEU A 184 2.07 -7.44 4.48
N ASP A 185 3.03 -6.53 4.55
CA ASP A 185 2.78 -5.08 4.54
C ASP A 185 3.21 -4.49 3.19
N GLU A 186 2.23 -4.18 2.33
CA GLU A 186 2.41 -3.64 0.96
C GLU A 186 3.31 -4.50 0.07
N PRO A 187 3.06 -5.82 -0.08
CA PRO A 187 3.92 -6.72 -0.84
C PRO A 187 3.94 -6.43 -2.34
N THR A 188 2.99 -5.67 -2.85
CA THR A 188 2.87 -5.30 -4.28
C THR A 188 3.82 -4.18 -4.69
N ASN A 189 4.38 -3.43 -3.72
CA ASN A 189 5.29 -2.34 -4.01
C ASN A 189 6.59 -2.87 -4.65
N HIS A 190 7.04 -2.21 -5.69
CA HIS A 190 8.25 -2.54 -6.45
C HIS A 190 8.21 -3.88 -7.23
N LEU A 191 7.02 -4.49 -7.36
CA LEU A 191 6.82 -5.64 -8.24
C LEU A 191 6.41 -5.16 -9.64
N ASP A 192 6.97 -5.78 -10.66
CA ASP A 192 6.43 -5.66 -12.03
C ASP A 192 5.23 -6.60 -12.22
N VAL A 193 4.52 -6.43 -13.32
CA VAL A 193 3.29 -7.18 -13.60
C VAL A 193 3.51 -8.70 -13.55
N ALA A 194 4.65 -9.19 -14.07
CA ALA A 194 4.95 -10.62 -14.09
C ALA A 194 5.19 -11.17 -12.67
N SER A 195 5.96 -10.44 -11.85
CA SER A 195 6.20 -10.80 -10.44
C SER A 195 4.91 -10.69 -9.60
N LEU A 196 4.05 -9.71 -9.91
CA LEU A 196 2.76 -9.56 -9.24
C LEU A 196 1.82 -10.74 -9.56
N GLU A 197 1.71 -11.14 -10.82
CA GLU A 197 0.93 -12.33 -11.23
C GLU A 197 1.46 -13.63 -10.65
N TRP A 198 2.78 -13.72 -10.52
CA TRP A 198 3.39 -14.85 -9.85
C TRP A 198 3.02 -14.87 -8.36
N LEU A 199 3.14 -13.71 -7.67
CA LEU A 199 2.79 -13.59 -6.25
C LEU A 199 1.32 -13.93 -5.97
N GLU A 200 0.39 -13.51 -6.84
CA GLU A 200 -1.03 -13.87 -6.74
C GLU A 200 -1.21 -15.40 -6.74
N ARG A 201 -0.60 -16.08 -7.70
CA ARG A 201 -0.68 -17.55 -7.82
C ARG A 201 -0.04 -18.24 -6.63
N GLU A 202 1.10 -17.75 -6.18
CA GLU A 202 1.81 -18.28 -5.01
C GLU A 202 0.95 -18.18 -3.76
N LEU A 203 0.41 -16.99 -3.47
CA LEU A 203 -0.46 -16.79 -2.30
C LEU A 203 -1.76 -17.58 -2.37
N GLN A 204 -2.31 -17.83 -3.56
CA GLN A 204 -3.50 -18.67 -3.72
C GLN A 204 -3.22 -20.15 -3.45
N SER A 205 -2.02 -20.63 -3.80
CA SER A 205 -1.63 -22.04 -3.62
C SER A 205 -1.09 -22.36 -2.23
N LEU A 206 -0.60 -21.33 -1.50
CA LEU A 206 0.07 -21.50 -0.21
C LEU A 206 -0.85 -22.13 0.84
N ASP A 207 -0.38 -23.17 1.54
CA ASP A 207 -1.13 -23.83 2.64
C ASP A 207 -0.88 -23.13 4.00
N ALA A 208 -0.91 -21.81 4.02
CA ALA A 208 -0.76 -20.98 5.20
C ALA A 208 -1.95 -20.04 5.37
N ALA A 209 -2.10 -19.48 6.56
CA ALA A 209 -2.93 -18.30 6.76
C ALA A 209 -2.15 -17.06 6.28
N VAL A 210 -2.82 -16.12 5.62
CA VAL A 210 -2.20 -14.87 5.14
C VAL A 210 -2.99 -13.68 5.66
N ILE A 211 -2.30 -12.71 6.25
CA ILE A 211 -2.87 -11.39 6.56
C ILE A 211 -2.06 -10.36 5.79
N LEU A 212 -2.70 -9.58 4.94
CA LEU A 212 -1.99 -8.67 4.06
C LEU A 212 -2.59 -7.26 4.05
N VAL A 213 -1.73 -6.26 3.94
CA VAL A 213 -2.07 -4.89 3.61
C VAL A 213 -1.64 -4.65 2.17
N ALA A 214 -2.56 -4.23 1.30
CA ALA A 214 -2.24 -3.83 -0.06
C ALA A 214 -3.18 -2.72 -0.53
N HIS A 215 -2.74 -1.96 -1.53
CA HIS A 215 -3.50 -0.88 -2.15
C HIS A 215 -3.83 -1.15 -3.62
N ASP A 216 -3.52 -2.33 -4.13
CA ASP A 216 -3.93 -2.80 -5.45
C ASP A 216 -5.25 -3.57 -5.34
N ARG A 217 -6.32 -3.02 -5.95
CA ARG A 217 -7.66 -3.62 -5.87
C ARG A 217 -7.76 -4.95 -6.60
N TRP A 218 -7.04 -5.11 -7.70
CA TRP A 218 -7.07 -6.34 -8.50
C TRP A 218 -6.39 -7.47 -7.76
N PHE A 219 -5.24 -7.14 -7.14
CA PHE A 219 -4.53 -8.08 -6.27
C PHE A 219 -5.38 -8.51 -5.07
N LEU A 220 -6.04 -7.54 -4.39
CA LEU A 220 -6.93 -7.85 -3.28
C LEU A 220 -8.11 -8.73 -3.72
N GLU A 221 -8.73 -8.42 -4.87
CA GLU A 221 -9.83 -9.21 -5.41
C GLU A 221 -9.40 -10.63 -5.79
N ALA A 222 -8.19 -10.79 -6.36
CA ALA A 222 -7.67 -12.09 -6.77
C ALA A 222 -7.30 -12.98 -5.57
N VAL A 223 -6.77 -12.40 -4.50
CA VAL A 223 -6.13 -13.17 -3.41
C VAL A 223 -7.05 -13.34 -2.21
N THR A 224 -7.87 -12.34 -1.83
CA THR A 224 -8.47 -12.31 -0.49
C THR A 224 -9.77 -13.09 -0.36
N THR A 225 -9.94 -13.76 0.78
CA THR A 225 -11.13 -14.52 1.19
C THR A 225 -11.93 -13.83 2.29
N ALA A 226 -11.34 -12.85 2.97
CA ALA A 226 -11.99 -12.05 4.01
C ALA A 226 -11.30 -10.68 4.12
N THR A 227 -11.97 -9.74 4.78
CA THR A 227 -11.42 -8.40 5.07
C THR A 227 -11.58 -8.07 6.55
N LEU A 228 -10.49 -7.66 7.19
CA LEU A 228 -10.49 -7.03 8.52
C LEU A 228 -10.35 -5.52 8.34
N GLU A 229 -11.45 -4.79 8.50
CA GLU A 229 -11.44 -3.33 8.45
C GLU A 229 -11.06 -2.76 9.82
N VAL A 230 -9.97 -2.00 9.89
CA VAL A 230 -9.57 -1.24 11.08
C VAL A 230 -9.91 0.23 10.85
N SER A 231 -10.92 0.70 11.57
CA SER A 231 -11.40 2.08 11.46
C SER A 231 -11.80 2.64 12.82
N ALA A 232 -11.39 3.90 13.09
CA ALA A 232 -11.65 4.58 14.35
C ALA A 232 -11.29 3.76 15.61
N GLY A 233 -10.20 3.03 15.53
CA GLY A 233 -9.70 2.21 16.64
C GLY A 233 -10.44 0.89 16.86
N ARG A 234 -11.38 0.50 15.99
CA ARG A 234 -12.12 -0.76 16.05
C ARG A 234 -11.84 -1.63 14.85
N GLY A 235 -11.96 -2.95 15.04
CA GLY A 235 -11.85 -3.94 13.97
C GLY A 235 -13.22 -4.52 13.59
N THR A 236 -13.51 -4.61 12.30
CA THR A 236 -14.69 -5.29 11.76
C THR A 236 -14.24 -6.36 10.78
N PHE A 237 -14.53 -7.62 11.08
CA PHE A 237 -14.20 -8.74 10.20
C PHE A 237 -15.38 -9.05 9.28
N VAL A 238 -15.13 -9.07 7.97
CA VAL A 238 -16.13 -9.35 6.93
C VAL A 238 -15.65 -10.53 6.10
N PRO A 239 -16.32 -11.68 6.14
CA PRO A 239 -15.99 -12.82 5.29
C PRO A 239 -16.41 -12.56 3.83
N GLY A 240 -15.65 -13.11 2.90
CA GLY A 240 -15.90 -12.99 1.47
C GLY A 240 -14.85 -12.21 0.72
N PRO A 241 -14.86 -12.28 -0.64
CA PRO A 241 -13.92 -11.55 -1.49
C PRO A 241 -14.06 -10.04 -1.35
N TRP A 242 -13.03 -9.32 -1.77
CA TRP A 242 -12.89 -7.88 -1.58
C TRP A 242 -14.09 -7.04 -2.07
N HIS A 243 -14.68 -7.38 -3.22
CA HIS A 243 -15.83 -6.66 -3.75
C HIS A 243 -17.07 -6.75 -2.84
N LEU A 244 -17.28 -7.86 -2.11
CA LEU A 244 -18.39 -7.99 -1.16
C LEU A 244 -18.22 -7.04 0.00
N TRP A 245 -17.01 -6.92 0.56
CA TRP A 245 -16.72 -5.93 1.60
C TRP A 245 -16.99 -4.50 1.11
N ARG A 246 -16.56 -4.12 -0.10
CA ARG A 246 -16.84 -2.80 -0.69
C ARG A 246 -18.34 -2.54 -0.81
N ARG A 247 -19.11 -3.51 -1.30
CA ARG A 247 -20.58 -3.40 -1.41
C ARG A 247 -21.24 -3.26 -0.05
N GLU A 248 -20.82 -4.05 0.93
CA GLU A 248 -21.36 -3.99 2.29
C GLU A 248 -21.02 -2.65 2.96
N LYS A 249 -19.80 -2.17 2.82
CA LYS A 249 -19.37 -0.85 3.31
C LYS A 249 -20.22 0.26 2.68
N ALA A 250 -20.43 0.24 1.38
CA ALA A 250 -21.27 1.22 0.68
C ALA A 250 -22.74 1.16 1.14
N ALA A 251 -23.29 -0.04 1.35
CA ALA A 251 -24.63 -0.25 1.85
C ALA A 251 -24.79 0.27 3.29
N ARG A 252 -23.84 -0.04 4.19
CA ARG A 252 -23.80 0.49 5.57
C ARG A 252 -23.79 2.03 5.58
N MET A 253 -22.93 2.62 4.75
CA MET A 253 -22.85 4.09 4.61
C MET A 253 -24.17 4.70 4.15
N LEU A 254 -24.77 4.13 3.10
CA LEU A 254 -26.06 4.61 2.58
C LEU A 254 -27.18 4.49 3.61
N ASN A 255 -27.24 3.38 4.37
CA ASN A 255 -28.23 3.18 5.41
C ASN A 255 -28.05 4.17 6.57
N ALA A 256 -26.82 4.41 7.01
CA ALA A 256 -26.52 5.40 8.04
C ALA A 256 -26.91 6.83 7.60
N GLN A 257 -26.63 7.20 6.33
CA GLN A 257 -27.08 8.50 5.77
C GLN A 257 -28.59 8.62 5.74
N LYS A 258 -29.33 7.57 5.34
CA LYS A 258 -30.80 7.56 5.32
C LYS A 258 -31.36 7.71 6.74
N GLU A 259 -30.73 7.07 7.72
CA GLU A 259 -31.15 7.16 9.14
C GLU A 259 -30.98 8.58 9.68
N VAL A 260 -29.82 9.23 9.42
CA VAL A 260 -29.62 10.65 9.77
C VAL A 260 -30.68 11.54 9.13
N ALA A 261 -30.97 11.35 7.84
CA ALA A 261 -31.97 12.13 7.12
C ALA A 261 -33.39 11.91 7.70
N ARG A 262 -33.75 10.66 8.05
CA ARG A 262 -35.03 10.32 8.69
C ARG A 262 -35.17 11.00 10.03
N VAL A 263 -34.20 10.86 10.93
CA VAL A 263 -34.21 11.46 12.26
C VAL A 263 -34.27 12.98 12.18
N GLN A 264 -33.54 13.60 11.25
CA GLN A 264 -33.59 15.05 10.99
C GLN A 264 -34.98 15.51 10.54
N ALA A 265 -35.65 14.78 9.65
CA ALA A 265 -37.00 15.09 9.20
C ALA A 265 -38.01 14.99 10.34
N ASP A 266 -37.87 14.01 11.22
CA ASP A 266 -38.73 13.88 12.40
C ASP A 266 -38.52 15.01 13.40
N ILE A 267 -37.28 15.44 13.66
CA ILE A 267 -36.98 16.60 14.49
C ILE A 267 -37.68 17.85 13.93
N VAL A 268 -37.46 18.17 12.64
CA VAL A 268 -38.07 19.32 11.99
C VAL A 268 -39.62 19.30 12.06
N ARG A 269 -40.23 18.11 11.93
CA ARG A 269 -41.68 17.93 12.06
C ARG A 269 -42.17 18.25 13.48
N LEU A 270 -41.43 17.77 14.50
CA LEU A 270 -41.78 18.00 15.89
C LEU A 270 -41.53 19.45 16.32
N GLU A 271 -40.47 20.10 15.84
CA GLU A 271 -40.19 21.54 16.06
C GLU A 271 -41.32 22.41 15.53
N ARG A 272 -41.79 22.17 14.28
CA ARG A 272 -42.94 22.86 13.70
C ARG A 272 -44.22 22.69 14.53
N PHE A 273 -44.40 21.49 15.11
CA PHE A 273 -45.52 21.24 16.02
C PHE A 273 -45.38 22.08 17.30
N VAL A 274 -44.20 22.04 17.94
CA VAL A 274 -43.95 22.82 19.17
C VAL A 274 -44.13 24.31 18.92
N GLU A 275 -43.59 24.86 17.83
CA GLU A 275 -43.71 26.27 17.47
C GLU A 275 -45.16 26.69 17.31
N ARG A 276 -46.00 25.87 16.61
CA ARG A 276 -47.44 26.16 16.39
C ARG A 276 -48.26 26.14 17.67
N PHE A 277 -47.90 25.33 18.65
CA PHE A 277 -48.70 25.08 19.84
C PHE A 277 -48.10 25.62 21.14
N ARG A 278 -46.88 26.19 21.12
CA ARG A 278 -46.19 26.75 22.29
C ARG A 278 -47.00 27.82 23.03
N ALA A 279 -47.77 28.65 22.32
CA ALA A 279 -48.55 29.73 22.89
C ALA A 279 -49.93 29.28 23.39
N LYS A 280 -50.39 28.05 23.15
CA LYS A 280 -51.75 27.58 23.53
C LYS A 280 -51.66 26.83 24.88
N LYS A 281 -52.26 27.46 25.92
CA LYS A 281 -52.23 26.96 27.34
C LYS A 281 -52.69 25.50 27.45
N GLU A 282 -53.73 25.10 26.71
CA GLU A 282 -54.29 23.73 26.73
C GLU A 282 -53.37 22.68 26.12
N LYS A 283 -52.43 23.07 25.26
CA LYS A 283 -51.49 22.17 24.59
C LYS A 283 -50.05 22.30 25.08
N ALA A 284 -49.79 23.14 26.11
CA ALA A 284 -48.47 23.36 26.66
C ALA A 284 -47.80 22.06 27.17
N LYS A 285 -48.59 21.18 27.84
CA LYS A 285 -48.10 19.88 28.31
C LYS A 285 -47.72 18.93 27.17
N GLN A 286 -48.45 18.96 26.04
CA GLN A 286 -48.15 18.20 24.86
C GLN A 286 -46.90 18.74 24.16
N ALA A 287 -46.75 20.08 24.08
CA ALA A 287 -45.57 20.72 23.52
C ALA A 287 -44.30 20.36 24.35
N GLN A 288 -44.42 20.33 25.68
CA GLN A 288 -43.33 19.94 26.59
C GLN A 288 -42.90 18.48 26.37
N ALA A 289 -43.85 17.55 26.23
CA ALA A 289 -43.57 16.15 25.92
C ALA A 289 -42.86 16.01 24.55
N LYS A 290 -43.21 16.83 23.55
CA LYS A 290 -42.55 16.84 22.24
C LYS A 290 -41.14 17.41 22.31
N LEU A 291 -40.89 18.42 23.15
CA LEU A 291 -39.51 18.92 23.41
C LEU A 291 -38.61 17.83 24.00
N THR A 292 -39.12 17.04 24.94
CA THR A 292 -38.36 15.90 25.49
C THR A 292 -38.07 14.84 24.41
N GLN A 293 -39.05 14.63 23.50
CA GLN A 293 -38.87 13.72 22.37
C GLN A 293 -37.80 14.24 21.38
N ILE A 294 -37.81 15.56 21.09
CA ILE A 294 -36.78 16.20 20.25
C ILE A 294 -35.39 15.98 20.85
N GLY A 295 -35.21 16.22 22.16
CA GLY A 295 -33.90 16.00 22.80
C GLY A 295 -33.39 14.55 22.69
N ARG A 296 -34.31 13.55 22.72
CA ARG A 296 -33.95 12.16 22.44
C ARG A 296 -33.48 11.94 21.00
N LEU A 297 -34.27 12.47 20.05
CA LEU A 297 -33.98 12.37 18.63
C LEU A 297 -32.68 13.12 18.24
N GLU A 298 -32.38 14.25 18.87
CA GLU A 298 -31.13 14.98 18.69
C GLU A 298 -29.92 14.15 19.10
N LYS A 299 -30.02 13.42 20.22
CA LYS A 299 -28.97 12.49 20.64
C LYS A 299 -28.83 11.32 19.64
N GLU A 300 -29.96 10.72 19.24
CA GLU A 300 -29.99 9.66 18.22
C GLU A 300 -29.39 10.15 16.87
N ARG A 301 -29.70 11.39 16.46
CA ARG A 301 -29.07 12.04 15.30
C ARG A 301 -27.55 12.23 15.47
N GLN A 302 -27.11 12.65 16.66
CA GLN A 302 -25.68 12.79 16.95
C GLN A 302 -24.96 11.45 16.85
N ASP A 303 -25.54 10.40 17.42
CA ASP A 303 -24.97 9.05 17.36
C ASP A 303 -24.94 8.53 15.91
N ALA A 304 -26.03 8.66 15.17
CA ALA A 304 -26.09 8.28 13.74
C ALA A 304 -25.17 9.15 12.86
N SER A 305 -25.03 10.45 13.17
CA SER A 305 -24.10 11.33 12.46
C SER A 305 -22.65 11.00 12.78
N ALA A 306 -22.35 10.56 14.00
CA ALA A 306 -21.02 10.05 14.37
C ALA A 306 -20.71 8.76 13.61
N GLU A 307 -21.69 7.86 13.46
CA GLU A 307 -21.54 6.65 12.64
C GLU A 307 -21.35 6.99 11.16
N VAL A 308 -22.14 7.89 10.58
CA VAL A 308 -21.91 8.41 9.22
C VAL A 308 -20.53 9.05 9.13
N ALA A 309 -20.10 9.84 10.09
CA ALA A 309 -18.78 10.46 10.11
C ALA A 309 -17.65 9.41 10.23
N LEU A 310 -17.89 8.29 10.91
CA LEU A 310 -16.99 7.14 10.99
C LEU A 310 -16.91 6.40 9.66
N LEU A 311 -18.05 6.08 9.05
CA LEU A 311 -18.16 5.38 7.77
C LEU A 311 -17.80 6.29 6.60
N SER A 312 -18.16 7.57 6.66
CA SER A 312 -17.86 8.64 5.72
C SER A 312 -16.69 9.51 6.17
N ARG A 313 -15.95 9.12 7.21
CA ARG A 313 -14.62 9.69 7.31
C ARG A 313 -14.02 9.46 5.95
N LYS A 314 -14.25 10.48 5.09
CA LYS A 314 -13.51 10.58 3.84
C LYS A 314 -12.10 10.32 4.28
N GLN A 315 -11.61 9.15 3.98
CA GLN A 315 -10.18 8.96 3.97
C GLN A 315 -9.78 10.18 3.20
N ARG A 316 -8.98 11.06 3.81
CA ARG A 316 -8.59 12.28 3.13
C ARG A 316 -7.86 11.80 1.88
N SER A 317 -8.63 11.53 0.83
CA SER A 317 -8.10 11.18 -0.47
C SER A 317 -7.48 12.43 -1.06
N LEU A 318 -6.41 12.24 -1.79
CA LEU A 318 -5.81 13.34 -2.54
C LEU A 318 -6.84 13.89 -3.51
N GLY A 319 -6.93 15.22 -3.61
CA GLY A 319 -7.83 15.89 -4.56
C GLY A 319 -7.06 16.33 -5.79
N PHE A 320 -7.21 15.62 -6.90
CA PHE A 320 -6.54 15.92 -8.16
C PHE A 320 -7.47 16.78 -9.04
N GLU A 321 -7.08 18.02 -9.30
CA GLU A 321 -7.70 18.89 -10.29
C GLU A 321 -6.58 19.53 -11.11
N PHE A 322 -6.36 19.04 -12.32
CA PHE A 322 -5.36 19.62 -13.21
C PHE A 322 -5.81 20.98 -13.73
N LEU A 323 -4.88 21.92 -13.80
CA LEU A 323 -5.11 23.18 -14.48
C LEU A 323 -5.30 22.91 -15.99
N LYS A 324 -6.16 23.72 -16.64
CA LYS A 324 -6.33 23.61 -18.09
C LYS A 324 -5.00 23.90 -18.78
N PRO A 325 -4.44 22.93 -19.52
CA PRO A 325 -3.14 23.12 -20.14
C PRO A 325 -3.23 24.03 -21.36
N ALA A 326 -2.13 24.74 -21.65
CA ALA A 326 -1.97 25.46 -22.91
C ALA A 326 -1.93 24.46 -24.08
N ARG A 327 -2.39 24.88 -25.26
CA ARG A 327 -2.42 24.01 -26.43
C ARG A 327 -1.00 23.79 -26.98
N SER A 328 -0.53 22.54 -27.06
CA SER A 328 0.71 22.13 -27.73
C SER A 328 0.53 21.94 -29.23
N GLY A 329 1.62 21.74 -29.96
CA GLY A 329 1.63 21.23 -31.33
C GLY A 329 0.93 19.87 -31.44
N ARG A 330 0.80 19.32 -32.64
CA ARG A 330 0.20 17.99 -32.85
C ARG A 330 1.07 16.88 -32.28
N ILE A 331 2.38 16.92 -32.62
CA ILE A 331 3.35 15.97 -32.07
C ILE A 331 3.88 16.55 -30.77
N VAL A 332 3.82 15.75 -29.68
CA VAL A 332 4.29 16.12 -28.34
C VAL A 332 5.70 15.58 -28.09
N VAL A 333 5.95 14.34 -28.49
CA VAL A 333 7.27 13.70 -28.44
C VAL A 333 7.49 12.97 -29.76
N GLU A 334 8.68 13.08 -30.32
CA GLU A 334 9.11 12.29 -31.47
C GLU A 334 10.48 11.69 -31.19
N ALA A 335 10.60 10.39 -31.43
CA ALA A 335 11.84 9.63 -31.35
C ALA A 335 12.09 8.94 -32.70
N ASP A 336 13.32 9.04 -33.23
CA ASP A 336 13.71 8.50 -34.52
C ASP A 336 15.04 7.74 -34.37
N GLY A 337 14.99 6.40 -34.58
CA GLY A 337 16.14 5.52 -34.42
C GLY A 337 16.78 5.54 -33.04
N LEU A 338 15.98 5.86 -31.99
CA LEU A 338 16.47 6.10 -30.63
C LEU A 338 17.10 4.87 -30.02
N THR A 339 18.36 4.98 -29.60
CA THR A 339 19.06 3.94 -28.82
C THR A 339 19.43 4.49 -27.45
N VAL A 340 18.95 3.83 -26.42
CA VAL A 340 19.19 4.19 -25.01
C VAL A 340 20.06 3.14 -24.36
N GLN A 341 21.12 3.57 -23.65
CA GLN A 341 22.03 2.68 -22.95
C GLN A 341 22.43 3.23 -21.57
N ILE A 342 22.86 2.32 -20.70
CA ILE A 342 23.49 2.65 -19.40
C ILE A 342 24.82 1.89 -19.32
N GLY A 343 25.95 2.64 -19.33
CA GLY A 343 27.26 2.04 -19.48
C GLY A 343 27.31 1.22 -20.79
N ASP A 344 27.69 -0.05 -20.69
CA ASP A 344 27.77 -0.96 -21.83
C ASP A 344 26.44 -1.69 -22.16
N ARG A 345 25.41 -1.52 -21.32
CA ARG A 345 24.13 -2.21 -21.50
C ARG A 345 23.17 -1.38 -22.34
N VAL A 346 22.82 -1.90 -23.52
CA VAL A 346 21.76 -1.35 -24.37
C VAL A 346 20.40 -1.74 -23.80
N LEU A 347 19.57 -0.74 -23.50
CA LEU A 347 18.22 -0.89 -22.95
C LEU A 347 17.16 -0.88 -24.05
N LEU A 348 17.32 0.02 -25.03
CA LEU A 348 16.42 0.18 -26.15
C LEU A 348 17.27 0.39 -27.41
N ARG A 349 16.94 -0.28 -28.52
CA ARG A 349 17.68 -0.19 -29.76
C ARG A 349 16.76 0.27 -30.89
N GLU A 350 17.22 1.31 -31.63
CA GLU A 350 16.63 1.80 -32.87
C GLU A 350 15.09 2.00 -32.81
N ALA A 351 14.58 2.51 -31.68
CA ALA A 351 13.16 2.73 -31.51
C ALA A 351 12.71 4.03 -32.22
N SER A 352 11.64 3.95 -32.97
CA SER A 352 11.01 5.10 -33.59
C SER A 352 9.54 5.13 -33.26
N PHE A 353 9.08 6.24 -32.67
CA PHE A 353 7.68 6.44 -32.26
C PHE A 353 7.39 7.94 -32.13
N ALA A 354 6.11 8.28 -32.14
CA ALA A 354 5.64 9.62 -31.85
C ALA A 354 4.43 9.56 -30.92
N LEU A 355 4.36 10.52 -29.99
CA LEU A 355 3.18 10.77 -29.17
C LEU A 355 2.46 12.01 -29.70
N GLU A 356 1.17 11.86 -29.95
CA GLU A 356 0.34 12.97 -30.40
C GLU A 356 -0.34 13.65 -29.19
N ARG A 357 -0.80 14.88 -29.41
CA ARG A 357 -1.52 15.64 -28.39
C ARG A 357 -2.82 14.94 -28.00
N GLY A 358 -3.03 14.80 -26.69
CA GLY A 358 -4.22 14.18 -26.10
C GLY A 358 -4.14 12.66 -26.01
N GLU A 359 -3.02 12.04 -26.39
CA GLU A 359 -2.81 10.62 -26.17
C GLU A 359 -2.43 10.35 -24.71
N HIS A 360 -2.97 9.28 -24.15
CA HIS A 360 -2.58 8.70 -22.87
C HIS A 360 -1.91 7.36 -23.13
N VAL A 361 -0.61 7.28 -22.85
CA VAL A 361 0.22 6.11 -23.20
C VAL A 361 0.86 5.56 -21.93
N ALA A 362 0.69 4.25 -21.71
CA ALA A 362 1.37 3.52 -20.65
C ALA A 362 2.64 2.85 -21.19
N LEU A 363 3.77 3.08 -20.53
CA LEU A 363 5.04 2.41 -20.78
C LEU A 363 5.17 1.23 -19.81
N VAL A 364 5.03 0.02 -20.31
CA VAL A 364 5.05 -1.23 -19.53
C VAL A 364 6.32 -2.01 -19.82
N GLY A 365 6.79 -2.76 -18.84
CA GLY A 365 7.96 -3.63 -18.99
C GLY A 365 8.52 -4.09 -17.65
N PRO A 366 9.41 -5.09 -17.64
CA PRO A 366 10.03 -5.61 -16.43
C PRO A 366 10.80 -4.54 -15.66
N ASN A 367 11.01 -4.78 -14.37
CA ASN A 367 11.90 -3.95 -13.57
C ASN A 367 13.33 -3.98 -14.14
N GLY A 368 14.00 -2.83 -14.15
CA GLY A 368 15.34 -2.70 -14.72
C GLY A 368 15.40 -2.74 -16.25
N SER A 369 14.26 -2.73 -16.97
CA SER A 369 14.23 -2.63 -18.45
C SER A 369 14.60 -1.25 -18.99
N GLY A 370 14.72 -0.24 -18.12
CA GLY A 370 15.14 1.11 -18.52
C GLY A 370 14.00 2.09 -18.76
N LYS A 371 12.81 1.84 -18.24
CA LYS A 371 11.62 2.73 -18.36
C LYS A 371 11.93 4.16 -17.93
N THR A 372 12.39 4.35 -16.70
CA THR A 372 12.83 5.66 -16.17
C THR A 372 13.89 6.30 -17.04
N THR A 373 14.89 5.51 -17.49
CA THR A 373 15.97 6.00 -18.36
C THR A 373 15.43 6.51 -19.70
N LEU A 374 14.46 5.82 -20.27
CA LEU A 374 13.79 6.27 -21.49
C LEU A 374 13.04 7.59 -21.27
N LEU A 375 12.25 7.70 -20.17
CA LEU A 375 11.55 8.95 -19.84
C LEU A 375 12.51 10.13 -19.70
N GLU A 376 13.60 9.96 -18.97
CA GLU A 376 14.62 11.00 -18.78
C GLU A 376 15.31 11.39 -20.10
N THR A 377 15.58 10.41 -20.97
CA THR A 377 16.16 10.65 -22.29
C THR A 377 15.20 11.45 -23.19
N LEU A 378 13.91 11.08 -23.21
CA LEU A 378 12.87 11.81 -23.97
C LEU A 378 12.72 13.27 -23.50
N LEU A 379 12.90 13.52 -22.19
CA LEU A 379 12.84 14.85 -21.61
C LEU A 379 14.16 15.65 -21.71
N GLY A 380 15.22 15.05 -22.30
CA GLY A 380 16.54 15.68 -22.42
C GLY A 380 17.28 15.85 -21.07
N ARG A 381 16.88 15.09 -20.03
CA ARG A 381 17.45 15.20 -18.68
C ARG A 381 18.71 14.37 -18.49
N ARG A 382 18.99 13.43 -19.37
CA ARG A 382 20.08 12.45 -19.24
C ARG A 382 21.21 12.63 -20.25
N GLY A 383 21.24 13.72 -20.97
CA GLY A 383 22.18 13.95 -22.06
C GLY A 383 21.71 13.37 -23.41
N GLU A 384 22.59 13.32 -24.38
CA GLU A 384 22.29 12.81 -25.72
C GLU A 384 22.14 11.28 -25.71
N PRO A 385 21.20 10.73 -26.50
CA PRO A 385 21.07 9.29 -26.67
C PRO A 385 22.30 8.68 -27.32
N ALA A 386 22.53 7.38 -27.14
CA ALA A 386 23.67 6.69 -27.73
C ALA A 386 23.64 6.68 -29.27
N ALA A 387 22.44 6.66 -29.85
CA ALA A 387 22.20 6.85 -31.29
C ALA A 387 20.73 7.29 -31.49
N GLY A 388 20.46 7.85 -32.67
CA GLY A 388 19.15 8.42 -33.01
C GLY A 388 18.93 9.78 -32.34
N ARG A 389 17.68 10.20 -32.28
CA ARG A 389 17.31 11.50 -31.72
C ARG A 389 15.93 11.43 -31.08
N SER A 390 15.71 12.26 -30.08
CA SER A 390 14.38 12.56 -29.54
C SER A 390 14.22 14.05 -29.33
N HIS A 391 13.01 14.57 -29.54
CA HIS A 391 12.70 15.96 -29.27
C HIS A 391 11.26 16.17 -28.84
N LEU A 392 11.04 17.20 -28.03
CA LEU A 392 9.73 17.67 -27.67
C LEU A 392 9.16 18.58 -28.74
N GLY A 393 7.88 18.45 -29.05
CA GLY A 393 7.18 19.23 -30.03
C GLY A 393 7.06 20.71 -29.67
N HIS A 394 6.60 21.53 -30.63
CA HIS A 394 6.42 22.96 -30.40
C HIS A 394 5.35 23.25 -29.33
N GLY A 395 5.67 24.18 -28.42
CA GLY A 395 4.76 24.59 -27.34
C GLY A 395 4.49 23.52 -26.30
N VAL A 396 5.30 22.46 -26.25
CA VAL A 396 5.18 21.43 -25.20
C VAL A 396 5.78 21.94 -23.90
N GLN A 397 4.97 21.89 -22.85
CA GLN A 397 5.35 22.15 -21.47
C GLN A 397 5.23 20.84 -20.70
N ALA A 398 6.37 20.19 -20.44
CA ALA A 398 6.42 18.91 -19.75
C ALA A 398 6.50 19.10 -18.22
N ALA A 399 5.71 18.35 -17.48
CA ALA A 399 5.91 18.15 -16.05
C ALA A 399 6.29 16.69 -15.82
N TYR A 400 7.38 16.48 -15.08
CA TYR A 400 7.91 15.16 -14.77
C TYR A 400 7.78 14.85 -13.28
N PHE A 401 7.07 13.78 -12.97
CA PHE A 401 7.02 13.20 -11.65
C PHE A 401 7.93 11.97 -11.62
N SER A 402 9.04 12.06 -10.91
CA SER A 402 10.04 11.00 -10.79
C SER A 402 9.84 10.18 -9.52
N GLN A 403 10.17 8.90 -9.63
CA GLN A 403 10.17 8.00 -8.47
C GLN A 403 11.29 8.34 -7.47
N GLN A 404 12.45 8.79 -7.92
CA GLN A 404 13.67 8.96 -7.11
C GLN A 404 14.05 10.42 -6.87
N GLU A 405 13.91 11.28 -7.86
CA GLU A 405 14.33 12.68 -7.80
C GLU A 405 13.12 13.60 -7.85
N MET A 406 12.68 14.03 -6.69
CA MET A 406 11.68 15.08 -6.60
C MET A 406 12.40 16.42 -6.59
N GLU A 407 12.36 17.13 -7.73
CA GLU A 407 12.87 18.49 -7.87
C GLU A 407 11.97 19.48 -7.08
N LEU A 408 11.98 19.38 -5.76
CA LEU A 408 11.30 20.32 -4.90
C LEU A 408 12.29 21.37 -4.42
N ASP A 409 11.88 22.63 -4.38
CA ASP A 409 12.66 23.65 -3.72
C ASP A 409 12.68 23.39 -2.20
N THR A 410 13.82 22.90 -1.70
CA THR A 410 14.00 22.52 -0.30
C THR A 410 14.39 23.69 0.62
N ARG A 411 14.58 24.90 0.07
CA ARG A 411 15.08 26.07 0.79
C ARG A 411 14.02 26.77 1.64
N GLY A 412 12.76 26.43 1.46
CA GLY A 412 11.65 27.10 2.12
C GLY A 412 10.62 26.17 2.74
N SER A 413 9.50 26.75 3.16
CA SER A 413 8.35 25.99 3.65
C SER A 413 7.58 25.31 2.50
N VAL A 414 6.74 24.35 2.86
CA VAL A 414 5.82 23.65 1.93
C VAL A 414 5.01 24.66 1.10
N LEU A 415 4.47 25.69 1.74
CA LEU A 415 3.70 26.74 1.08
C LEU A 415 4.56 27.56 0.11
N GLN A 416 5.76 27.96 0.54
CA GLN A 416 6.69 28.70 -0.33
C GLN A 416 7.12 27.87 -1.55
N CYS A 417 7.40 26.59 -1.36
CA CYS A 417 7.74 25.67 -2.43
C CYS A 417 6.64 25.64 -3.50
N VAL A 418 5.37 25.46 -3.11
CA VAL A 418 4.25 25.46 -4.06
C VAL A 418 4.14 26.80 -4.78
N GLN A 419 4.18 27.94 -4.07
CA GLN A 419 4.08 29.28 -4.68
C GLN A 419 5.21 29.52 -5.70
N THR A 420 6.43 29.15 -5.35
CA THR A 420 7.60 29.36 -6.21
C THR A 420 7.52 28.49 -7.48
N MET A 421 7.14 27.23 -7.32
CA MET A 421 7.15 26.27 -8.44
C MET A 421 5.92 26.36 -9.35
N THR A 422 4.79 26.84 -8.83
CA THR A 422 3.54 26.89 -9.63
C THR A 422 3.08 28.29 -9.99
N GLY A 423 3.62 29.34 -9.33
CA GLY A 423 3.16 30.71 -9.49
C GLY A 423 1.78 31.01 -8.91
N LEU A 424 1.17 30.09 -8.18
CA LEU A 424 -0.14 30.25 -7.58
C LEU A 424 -0.14 31.31 -6.47
N SER A 425 -1.27 31.97 -6.31
CA SER A 425 -1.49 32.86 -5.17
C SER A 425 -1.45 32.10 -3.84
N ARG A 426 -1.22 32.79 -2.73
CA ARG A 426 -1.18 32.16 -1.39
C ARG A 426 -2.49 31.42 -1.06
N PRO A 427 -3.71 31.99 -1.28
CA PRO A 427 -4.96 31.27 -1.04
C PRO A 427 -5.11 30.01 -1.91
N ASP A 428 -4.72 30.07 -3.20
CA ASP A 428 -4.81 28.95 -4.11
C ASP A 428 -3.82 27.85 -3.73
N SER A 429 -2.60 28.22 -3.34
CA SER A 429 -1.57 27.28 -2.84
C SER A 429 -2.04 26.58 -1.56
N GLN A 430 -2.68 27.31 -0.63
CA GLN A 430 -3.25 26.70 0.58
C GLN A 430 -4.42 25.75 0.27
N SER A 431 -5.28 26.13 -0.68
CA SER A 431 -6.37 25.27 -1.15
C SER A 431 -5.82 23.98 -1.79
N LEU A 432 -4.82 24.11 -2.65
CA LEU A 432 -4.14 22.96 -3.26
C LEU A 432 -3.51 22.06 -2.21
N LEU A 433 -2.73 22.62 -1.28
CA LEU A 433 -2.10 21.88 -0.20
C LEU A 433 -3.11 21.14 0.66
N GLY A 434 -4.27 21.75 0.94
CA GLY A 434 -5.38 21.09 1.64
C GLY A 434 -5.90 19.85 0.91
N LYS A 435 -5.97 19.88 -0.45
CA LYS A 435 -6.35 18.75 -1.29
C LYS A 435 -5.29 17.63 -1.25
N PHE A 436 -4.03 17.97 -1.02
CA PHE A 436 -2.92 17.03 -0.90
C PHE A 436 -2.56 16.66 0.54
N LEU A 437 -3.52 16.83 1.45
CA LEU A 437 -3.45 16.43 2.87
C LEU A 437 -2.41 17.19 3.72
N PHE A 438 -2.01 18.37 3.27
CA PHE A 438 -1.31 19.33 4.12
C PHE A 438 -2.35 20.26 4.74
N SER A 439 -2.71 20.01 6.00
CA SER A 439 -3.82 20.71 6.66
C SER A 439 -3.33 21.53 7.85
N GLY A 440 -3.70 22.82 7.86
CA GLY A 440 -3.34 23.71 8.93
C GLY A 440 -2.03 24.45 8.72
N TRP A 441 -1.84 25.49 9.53
CA TRP A 441 -0.71 26.41 9.42
C TRP A 441 0.63 25.71 9.65
N ASP A 442 0.69 24.84 10.64
CA ASP A 442 1.93 24.15 11.02
C ASP A 442 2.49 23.28 9.88
N GLU A 443 1.60 22.58 9.13
CA GLU A 443 2.00 21.77 7.99
C GLU A 443 2.40 22.62 6.77
N HIS A 444 1.77 23.78 6.57
CA HIS A 444 2.11 24.71 5.50
C HIS A 444 3.46 25.39 5.71
N GLU A 445 3.80 25.72 6.95
CA GLU A 445 5.08 26.36 7.30
C GLU A 445 6.21 25.35 7.59
N LYS A 446 5.90 24.05 7.58
CA LYS A 446 6.90 22.99 7.74
C LYS A 446 7.95 23.08 6.63
N GLN A 447 9.23 22.97 6.99
CA GLN A 447 10.31 23.01 6.02
C GLN A 447 10.28 21.78 5.11
N VAL A 448 10.47 21.98 3.80
CA VAL A 448 10.48 20.87 2.82
C VAL A 448 11.59 19.85 3.14
N ALA A 449 12.72 20.30 3.65
CA ALA A 449 13.84 19.45 4.02
C ALA A 449 13.53 18.40 5.11
N VAL A 450 12.58 18.68 6.00
CA VAL A 450 12.20 17.77 7.11
C VAL A 450 10.98 16.92 6.83
N LEU A 451 10.44 16.97 5.60
CA LEU A 451 9.32 16.13 5.18
C LEU A 451 9.72 14.66 5.12
N SER A 452 8.81 13.78 5.56
CA SER A 452 8.91 12.35 5.30
C SER A 452 8.85 12.05 3.81
N GLY A 453 9.30 10.86 3.39
CA GLY A 453 9.27 10.45 1.98
C GLY A 453 7.84 10.52 1.38
N GLY A 454 6.84 10.09 2.14
CA GLY A 454 5.43 10.16 1.70
C GLY A 454 4.90 11.60 1.59
N GLU A 455 5.24 12.48 2.55
CA GLU A 455 4.87 13.90 2.48
C GLU A 455 5.53 14.58 1.28
N ARG A 456 6.82 14.29 1.05
CA ARG A 456 7.57 14.85 -0.08
C ARG A 456 6.96 14.43 -1.42
N ARG A 457 6.53 13.18 -1.56
CA ARG A 457 5.83 12.70 -2.77
C ARG A 457 4.48 13.38 -2.97
N ARG A 458 3.68 13.55 -1.92
CA ARG A 458 2.40 14.29 -2.01
C ARG A 458 2.62 15.74 -2.44
N LEU A 459 3.66 16.39 -1.92
CA LEU A 459 4.02 17.75 -2.32
C LEU A 459 4.43 17.80 -3.80
N ALA A 460 5.25 16.86 -4.27
CA ALA A 460 5.66 16.78 -5.67
C ALA A 460 4.46 16.55 -6.61
N LEU A 461 3.53 15.66 -6.24
CA LEU A 461 2.29 15.48 -6.98
C LEU A 461 1.44 16.76 -7.03
N ALA A 462 1.32 17.48 -5.91
CA ALA A 462 0.61 18.75 -5.84
C ALA A 462 1.20 19.77 -6.82
N VAL A 463 2.52 19.91 -6.83
CA VAL A 463 3.25 20.79 -7.76
C VAL A 463 3.03 20.35 -9.21
N THR A 464 3.14 19.05 -9.52
CA THR A 464 2.92 18.51 -10.85
C THR A 464 1.51 18.80 -11.37
N VAL A 465 0.49 18.58 -10.55
CA VAL A 465 -0.93 18.84 -10.87
C VAL A 465 -1.18 20.32 -11.14
N ALA A 466 -0.53 21.19 -10.40
CA ALA A 466 -0.68 22.64 -10.51
C ALA A 466 0.30 23.31 -11.45
N SER A 467 1.13 22.55 -12.18
CA SER A 467 2.16 23.09 -13.09
C SER A 467 1.57 23.75 -14.36
N GLY A 468 0.33 23.42 -14.72
CA GLY A 468 -0.27 23.86 -15.98
C GLY A 468 0.33 23.21 -17.21
N ALA A 469 1.15 22.17 -17.04
CA ALA A 469 1.79 21.43 -18.11
C ALA A 469 0.75 20.79 -19.04
N ASN A 470 1.08 20.72 -20.35
CA ASN A 470 0.27 20.05 -21.35
C ASN A 470 0.78 18.64 -21.71
N PHE A 471 1.92 18.27 -21.13
CA PHE A 471 2.49 16.93 -21.22
C PHE A 471 2.91 16.46 -19.83
N LEU A 472 2.22 15.44 -19.31
CA LEU A 472 2.53 14.82 -18.02
C LEU A 472 3.35 13.56 -18.26
N VAL A 473 4.50 13.49 -17.61
CA VAL A 473 5.34 12.29 -17.58
C VAL A 473 5.39 11.82 -16.13
N LEU A 474 4.81 10.64 -15.88
CA LEU A 474 4.63 10.12 -14.53
C LEU A 474 5.33 8.78 -14.40
N ASP A 475 6.31 8.70 -13.50
CA ASP A 475 7.06 7.47 -13.20
C ASP A 475 6.63 6.90 -11.85
N GLU A 476 5.81 5.82 -11.90
CA GLU A 476 5.25 5.12 -10.74
C GLU A 476 4.51 6.06 -9.77
N PRO A 477 3.54 6.88 -10.23
CA PRO A 477 2.90 7.89 -9.37
C PRO A 477 1.99 7.28 -8.30
N THR A 478 1.55 6.03 -8.47
CA THR A 478 0.64 5.31 -7.58
C THR A 478 1.34 4.68 -6.37
N ASN A 479 2.67 4.54 -6.41
CA ASN A 479 3.44 3.97 -5.31
C ASN A 479 3.26 4.77 -4.02
N HIS A 480 2.92 4.07 -2.93
CA HIS A 480 2.65 4.61 -1.59
C HIS A 480 1.40 5.51 -1.48
N LEU A 481 0.54 5.54 -2.51
CA LEU A 481 -0.80 6.09 -2.39
C LEU A 481 -1.73 5.03 -1.79
N ASP A 482 -2.65 5.47 -0.93
CA ASP A 482 -3.74 4.61 -0.51
C ASP A 482 -4.76 4.41 -1.66
N LEU A 483 -5.60 3.41 -1.52
CA LEU A 483 -6.53 3.01 -2.58
C LEU A 483 -7.42 4.18 -3.06
N GLU A 484 -7.94 5.00 -2.13
CA GLU A 484 -8.80 6.14 -2.49
C GLU A 484 -8.03 7.25 -3.23
N SER A 485 -6.77 7.49 -2.84
CA SER A 485 -5.89 8.43 -3.55
C SER A 485 -5.49 7.92 -4.93
N ARG A 486 -5.28 6.61 -5.11
CA ARG A 486 -5.06 6.00 -6.43
C ARG A 486 -6.28 6.17 -7.33
N GLU A 487 -7.48 5.79 -6.87
CA GLU A 487 -8.73 5.96 -7.62
C GLU A 487 -8.98 7.45 -7.98
N ALA A 488 -8.62 8.38 -7.10
CA ALA A 488 -8.73 9.81 -7.39
C ALA A 488 -7.71 10.28 -8.45
N LEU A 489 -6.48 9.77 -8.42
CA LEU A 489 -5.47 10.06 -9.44
C LEU A 489 -5.88 9.50 -10.81
N GLU A 490 -6.32 8.24 -10.87
CA GLU A 490 -6.83 7.59 -12.08
C GLU A 490 -7.95 8.41 -12.72
N ALA A 491 -8.98 8.77 -11.93
CA ALA A 491 -10.09 9.58 -12.41
C ALA A 491 -9.66 10.98 -12.92
N ALA A 492 -8.64 11.57 -12.27
CA ALA A 492 -8.12 12.86 -12.69
C ALA A 492 -7.27 12.76 -13.97
N LEU A 493 -6.49 11.71 -14.12
CA LEU A 493 -5.72 11.45 -15.34
C LEU A 493 -6.66 11.18 -16.52
N ASP A 494 -7.71 10.40 -16.32
CA ASP A 494 -8.73 10.12 -17.35
C ASP A 494 -9.41 11.41 -17.84
N ALA A 495 -9.66 12.36 -16.93
CA ALA A 495 -10.24 13.65 -17.24
C ALA A 495 -9.24 14.71 -17.78
N PHE A 496 -7.93 14.40 -17.79
CA PHE A 496 -6.91 15.37 -18.19
C PHE A 496 -6.89 15.54 -19.71
N PRO A 497 -7.08 16.78 -20.24
CA PRO A 497 -7.17 17.01 -21.68
C PRO A 497 -5.82 17.12 -22.38
N GLY A 498 -4.70 16.99 -21.67
CA GLY A 498 -3.34 17.00 -22.19
C GLY A 498 -2.85 15.62 -22.61
N THR A 499 -1.55 15.50 -22.87
CA THR A 499 -0.89 14.23 -23.20
C THR A 499 -0.27 13.62 -21.93
N VAL A 500 -0.41 12.31 -21.76
CA VAL A 500 0.13 11.58 -20.61
C VAL A 500 1.04 10.47 -21.10
N LEU A 501 2.23 10.39 -20.50
CA LEU A 501 3.12 9.23 -20.60
C LEU A 501 3.34 8.70 -19.19
N LEU A 502 2.79 7.52 -18.92
CA LEU A 502 2.73 6.92 -17.59
C LEU A 502 3.58 5.65 -17.56
N VAL A 503 4.48 5.54 -16.58
CA VAL A 503 5.02 4.25 -16.14
C VAL A 503 4.23 3.80 -14.94
N SER A 504 3.58 2.67 -15.03
CA SER A 504 2.86 2.06 -13.91
C SER A 504 2.88 0.54 -14.00
N HIS A 505 2.83 -0.10 -12.86
CA HIS A 505 2.59 -1.53 -12.72
C HIS A 505 1.14 -1.82 -12.29
N ASP A 506 0.31 -0.79 -12.12
CA ASP A 506 -1.11 -0.96 -11.86
C ASP A 506 -1.82 -1.49 -13.12
N ARG A 507 -2.83 -2.34 -12.91
CA ARG A 507 -3.63 -2.97 -13.98
C ARG A 507 -4.94 -2.23 -14.25
N ALA A 508 -5.12 -1.04 -13.65
CA ALA A 508 -6.31 -0.21 -13.78
C ALA A 508 -6.27 0.64 -15.05
#